data_93ba0d5ac8e00f06bafbd8763cbea34d
#
_entry.id   93ba0d5ac8e00f06bafbd8763cbea34d
#
_cell.length_a   1.000
_cell.length_b   1.000
_cell.length_c   1.000
_cell.angle_alpha   90.00
_cell.angle_beta   90.00
_cell.angle_gamma   90.00
#
_symmetry.space_group_name_H-M   'P 1'
#
loop_
_entity.id
_entity.type
_entity.pdbx_description
1 polymer ?
#
loop_
_entity_poly.entity_id
_entity_poly.type
_entity_poly.pdbx_seq_one_letter_code
_entity_poly.pdbx_strand_id
1 'polypeptide(L)'
;MDTTDFKRDDLPPLPPDEAARRRAAFFEAGGANLQMLMQFAETLPETGVTIKDTQGYIYFKNRRALELMNLPDDSSVIGRRSQHLYPRRLWRVYIDREEPTLRTGETMIDKVYGYVADLSTALNRVSVFPVRDTKGRIIGLMTSHYRARSKESAPNWYDTIKDAIAYVSQNYASDISVPALAARANLSTAQFTRIFKEQTETTPAQYVARTRVNAARVMLETTDKLVTEIATATGFYDHAHFIRTFKRIVGITPSRYRKQHWTVAREDR
;
A
#
# COMPACT_ATOMS: atom_id res chain seq x y z
N MET A 1 -19.51 -6.88 11.51
CA MET A 1 -19.50 -5.61 10.75
C MET A 1 -19.25 -5.95 9.30
N ASP A 2 -20.06 -5.43 8.39
CA ASP A 2 -19.88 -5.67 6.95
C ASP A 2 -18.77 -4.75 6.42
N THR A 3 -17.68 -5.34 5.91
CA THR A 3 -16.54 -4.62 5.31
C THR A 3 -16.66 -4.53 3.79
N THR A 4 -17.80 -4.95 3.21
CA THR A 4 -18.02 -5.00 1.77
C THR A 4 -17.84 -3.62 1.16
N ASP A 5 -18.38 -2.58 1.79
CA ASP A 5 -18.28 -1.19 1.32
C ASP A 5 -16.86 -0.65 1.36
N PHE A 6 -16.03 -1.12 2.30
CA PHE A 6 -14.62 -0.72 2.37
C PHE A 6 -13.82 -1.17 1.14
N LYS A 7 -14.18 -2.33 0.58
CA LYS A 7 -13.55 -2.91 -0.62
C LYS A 7 -14.18 -2.47 -1.96
N ARG A 8 -15.31 -1.77 -1.94
CA ARG A 8 -15.98 -1.34 -3.16
C ARG A 8 -15.15 -0.30 -3.91
N ASP A 9 -15.00 -0.50 -5.20
CA ASP A 9 -14.23 0.39 -6.09
C ASP A 9 -15.07 1.56 -6.62
N ASP A 10 -16.39 1.40 -6.62
CA ASP A 10 -17.37 2.23 -7.33
C ASP A 10 -18.00 3.34 -6.48
N LEU A 11 -17.68 3.42 -5.18
CA LEU A 11 -18.18 4.52 -4.34
C LEU A 11 -17.52 5.84 -4.75
N PRO A 12 -18.31 6.87 -5.12
CA PRO A 12 -17.76 8.17 -5.56
C PRO A 12 -17.15 8.95 -4.39
N PRO A 13 -16.35 10.00 -4.69
CA PRO A 13 -16.00 11.01 -3.68
C PRO A 13 -17.26 11.66 -3.11
N LEU A 14 -17.23 12.00 -1.82
CA LEU A 14 -18.33 12.75 -1.21
C LEU A 14 -18.36 14.19 -1.73
N PRO A 15 -19.55 14.76 -1.98
CA PRO A 15 -19.69 16.19 -2.15
C PRO A 15 -19.15 16.96 -0.92
N PRO A 16 -18.60 18.17 -1.11
CA PRO A 16 -17.95 18.90 -0.02
C PRO A 16 -18.81 19.07 1.26
N ASP A 17 -20.09 19.45 1.09
CA ASP A 17 -21.01 19.62 2.22
C ASP A 17 -21.32 18.31 2.94
N GLU A 18 -21.42 17.22 2.21
CA GLU A 18 -21.64 15.89 2.78
C GLU A 18 -20.37 15.40 3.50
N ALA A 19 -19.21 15.61 2.91
CA ALA A 19 -17.92 15.31 3.54
C ALA A 19 -17.75 16.05 4.86
N ALA A 20 -18.08 17.35 4.90
CA ALA A 20 -18.01 18.17 6.11
C ALA A 20 -18.97 17.64 7.19
N ARG A 21 -20.23 17.36 6.83
CA ARG A 21 -21.21 16.81 7.80
C ARG A 21 -20.79 15.45 8.34
N ARG A 22 -20.39 14.53 7.48
CA ARG A 22 -19.94 13.18 7.91
C ARG A 22 -18.69 13.26 8.77
N ARG A 23 -17.75 14.12 8.41
CA ARG A 23 -16.54 14.38 9.19
C ARG A 23 -16.90 14.87 10.60
N ALA A 24 -17.77 15.87 10.73
CA ALA A 24 -18.21 16.40 12.01
C ALA A 24 -18.86 15.30 12.88
N ALA A 25 -19.81 14.56 12.33
CA ALA A 25 -20.47 13.46 13.02
C ALA A 25 -19.49 12.35 13.45
N PHE A 26 -18.49 12.04 12.63
CA PHE A 26 -17.46 11.04 12.95
C PHE A 26 -16.63 11.46 14.16
N PHE A 27 -16.17 12.72 14.20
CA PHE A 27 -15.38 13.22 15.32
C PHE A 27 -16.22 13.45 16.60
N GLU A 28 -17.48 13.81 16.45
CA GLU A 28 -18.42 13.86 17.59
C GLU A 28 -18.61 12.46 18.20
N ALA A 29 -18.83 11.45 17.38
CA ALA A 29 -18.97 10.06 17.82
C ALA A 29 -17.71 9.53 18.51
N GLY A 30 -16.50 9.90 18.04
CA GLY A 30 -15.23 9.53 18.65
C GLY A 30 -14.90 10.27 19.94
N GLY A 31 -15.59 11.37 20.20
CA GLY A 31 -15.47 12.16 21.43
C GLY A 31 -14.14 12.88 21.59
N ALA A 32 -13.89 13.41 22.80
CA ALA A 32 -12.71 14.22 23.12
C ALA A 32 -11.37 13.50 22.89
N ASN A 33 -11.32 12.19 23.08
CA ASN A 33 -10.10 11.40 22.89
C ASN A 33 -9.65 11.41 21.41
N LEU A 34 -10.59 11.33 20.48
CA LEU A 34 -10.25 11.37 19.05
C LEU A 34 -9.77 12.77 18.64
N GLN A 35 -10.37 13.83 19.17
CA GLN A 35 -9.94 15.21 18.92
C GLN A 35 -8.51 15.46 19.45
N MET A 36 -8.24 15.01 20.69
CA MET A 36 -6.89 15.10 21.27
C MET A 36 -5.86 14.31 20.44
N LEU A 37 -6.23 13.13 19.97
CA LEU A 37 -5.36 12.31 19.13
C LEU A 37 -5.00 13.00 17.80
N MET A 38 -5.94 13.71 17.18
CA MET A 38 -5.67 14.50 15.98
C MET A 38 -4.68 15.63 16.24
N GLN A 39 -4.87 16.39 17.32
CA GLN A 39 -3.95 17.46 17.73
C GLN A 39 -2.55 16.89 17.98
N PHE A 40 -2.47 15.77 18.71
CA PHE A 40 -1.21 15.07 18.92
C PHE A 40 -0.56 14.61 17.60
N ALA A 41 -1.34 14.07 16.67
CA ALA A 41 -0.84 13.62 15.39
C ALA A 41 -0.17 14.75 14.56
N GLU A 42 -0.63 15.99 14.68
CA GLU A 42 0.01 17.14 14.02
C GLU A 42 1.40 17.48 14.60
N THR A 43 1.68 17.08 15.83
CA THR A 43 3.00 17.30 16.46
C THR A 43 4.05 16.27 16.07
N LEU A 44 3.68 15.23 15.32
CA LEU A 44 4.59 14.14 14.93
C LEU A 44 5.36 14.51 13.66
N PRO A 45 6.67 14.85 13.75
CA PRO A 45 7.41 15.41 12.61
C PRO A 45 7.73 14.38 11.52
N GLU A 46 7.79 13.10 11.89
CA GLU A 46 8.24 12.02 11.00
C GLU A 46 7.14 11.01 10.66
N THR A 47 6.00 11.08 11.35
CA THR A 47 4.92 10.09 11.25
C THR A 47 3.71 10.69 10.55
N GLY A 48 3.37 10.13 9.39
CA GLY A 48 2.12 10.42 8.72
C GLY A 48 0.97 9.68 9.39
N VAL A 49 -0.12 10.40 9.69
CA VAL A 49 -1.34 9.84 10.28
C VAL A 49 -2.52 10.10 9.37
N THR A 50 -3.31 9.06 9.11
CA THR A 50 -4.55 9.13 8.32
C THR A 50 -5.69 8.52 9.11
N ILE A 51 -6.85 9.17 9.17
CA ILE A 51 -8.08 8.64 9.79
C ILE A 51 -9.16 8.53 8.72
N LYS A 52 -9.84 7.37 8.71
CA LYS A 52 -10.89 7.01 7.76
C LYS A 52 -12.09 6.43 8.50
N ASP A 53 -13.28 6.57 7.91
CA ASP A 53 -14.44 5.82 8.38
C ASP A 53 -14.44 4.36 7.92
N THR A 54 -15.48 3.61 8.29
CA THR A 54 -15.66 2.19 7.92
C THR A 54 -15.92 1.96 6.45
N GLN A 55 -16.24 2.99 5.68
CA GLN A 55 -16.38 2.96 4.24
C GLN A 55 -15.08 3.36 3.52
N GLY A 56 -14.05 3.80 4.26
CA GLY A 56 -12.75 4.21 3.73
C GLY A 56 -12.66 5.67 3.31
N TYR A 57 -13.67 6.49 3.62
CA TYR A 57 -13.59 7.93 3.39
C TYR A 57 -12.63 8.58 4.39
N ILE A 58 -11.71 9.37 3.88
CA ILE A 58 -10.68 10.06 4.66
C ILE A 58 -11.29 11.30 5.30
N TYR A 59 -11.12 11.43 6.61
CA TYR A 59 -11.56 12.60 7.38
C TYR A 59 -10.41 13.37 8.04
N PHE A 60 -9.21 12.79 8.06
CA PHE A 60 -8.03 13.45 8.58
C PHE A 60 -6.76 12.89 7.95
N LYS A 61 -5.85 13.78 7.60
CA LYS A 61 -4.43 13.51 7.35
C LYS A 61 -3.62 14.61 8.02
N ASN A 62 -2.63 14.25 8.84
CA ASN A 62 -1.73 15.27 9.36
C ASN A 62 -0.79 15.77 8.23
N ARG A 63 -0.16 16.90 8.46
CA ARG A 63 0.77 17.53 7.51
C ARG A 63 1.80 16.54 6.98
N ARG A 64 2.37 15.70 7.86
CA ARG A 64 3.38 14.73 7.47
C ARG A 64 2.83 13.65 6.52
N ALA A 65 1.59 13.20 6.70
CA ALA A 65 0.95 12.27 5.78
C ALA A 65 0.75 12.85 4.39
N LEU A 66 0.40 14.14 4.30
CA LEU A 66 0.27 14.84 3.02
C LEU A 66 1.62 14.94 2.30
N GLU A 67 2.68 15.34 3.00
CA GLU A 67 4.05 15.45 2.48
C GLU A 67 4.59 14.10 1.98
N LEU A 68 4.48 13.04 2.80
CA LEU A 68 4.94 11.68 2.44
C LEU A 68 4.24 11.10 1.22
N MET A 69 3.02 11.55 0.95
CA MET A 69 2.19 11.09 -0.15
C MET A 69 2.13 12.06 -1.32
N ASN A 70 2.90 13.16 -1.25
CA ASN A 70 2.94 14.23 -2.26
C ASN A 70 1.53 14.77 -2.59
N LEU A 71 0.72 14.99 -1.55
CA LEU A 71 -0.62 15.58 -1.66
C LEU A 71 -0.57 17.06 -1.29
N PRO A 72 -1.32 17.93 -1.99
CA PRO A 72 -1.16 19.38 -1.84
C PRO A 72 -1.64 19.91 -0.48
N ASP A 73 -2.80 19.47 -0.03
CA ASP A 73 -3.41 19.94 1.21
C ASP A 73 -4.53 19.01 1.70
N ASP A 74 -5.08 19.31 2.89
CA ASP A 74 -6.15 18.55 3.53
C ASP A 74 -7.48 18.64 2.75
N SER A 75 -7.79 19.78 2.15
CA SER A 75 -9.06 19.99 1.42
C SER A 75 -9.17 19.09 0.20
N SER A 76 -8.05 18.71 -0.40
CA SER A 76 -7.99 17.84 -1.57
C SER A 76 -8.27 16.36 -1.24
N VAL A 77 -8.24 15.97 0.04
CA VAL A 77 -8.31 14.56 0.46
C VAL A 77 -9.54 14.22 1.30
N ILE A 78 -10.12 15.19 2.00
CA ILE A 78 -11.30 14.99 2.85
C ILE A 78 -12.51 14.55 2.01
N GLY A 79 -13.22 13.51 2.48
CA GLY A 79 -14.36 12.93 1.76
C GLY A 79 -13.96 12.09 0.54
N ARG A 80 -12.67 11.87 0.31
CA ARG A 80 -12.16 10.96 -0.72
C ARG A 80 -11.74 9.64 -0.10
N ARG A 81 -11.68 8.61 -0.93
CA ARG A 81 -11.14 7.30 -0.58
C ARG A 81 -9.79 7.10 -1.25
N SER A 82 -9.01 6.12 -0.77
CA SER A 82 -7.69 5.85 -1.33
C SER A 82 -7.69 5.60 -2.85
N GLN A 83 -8.75 5.00 -3.39
CA GLN A 83 -8.91 4.77 -4.84
C GLN A 83 -9.11 6.04 -5.66
N HIS A 84 -9.54 7.15 -5.05
CA HIS A 84 -9.66 8.45 -5.74
C HIS A 84 -8.35 9.24 -5.75
N LEU A 85 -7.39 8.83 -4.90
CA LEU A 85 -6.13 9.55 -4.69
C LEU A 85 -4.94 8.82 -5.30
N TYR A 86 -5.03 7.50 -5.43
CA TYR A 86 -3.90 6.67 -5.81
C TYR A 86 -4.24 5.71 -6.95
N PRO A 87 -3.26 5.35 -7.79
CA PRO A 87 -3.42 4.29 -8.76
C PRO A 87 -3.87 2.98 -8.11
N ARG A 88 -4.62 2.17 -8.87
CA ARG A 88 -5.22 0.90 -8.37
C ARG A 88 -4.23 -0.01 -7.65
N ARG A 89 -2.97 -0.04 -8.13
CA ARG A 89 -1.88 -0.82 -7.53
C ARG A 89 -1.58 -0.45 -6.08
N LEU A 90 -1.76 0.83 -5.70
CA LEU A 90 -1.45 1.35 -4.37
C LEU A 90 -2.62 1.22 -3.42
N TRP A 91 -3.79 1.71 -3.82
CA TRP A 91 -4.91 1.73 -2.91
C TRP A 91 -5.38 0.31 -2.54
N ARG A 92 -5.17 -0.70 -3.43
CA ARG A 92 -5.43 -2.11 -3.09
C ARG A 92 -4.55 -2.59 -1.94
N VAL A 93 -3.26 -2.25 -1.96
CA VAL A 93 -2.35 -2.58 -0.85
C VAL A 93 -2.83 -1.95 0.46
N TYR A 94 -3.35 -0.73 0.41
CA TYR A 94 -3.89 -0.07 1.61
C TYR A 94 -5.13 -0.78 2.13
N ILE A 95 -6.08 -1.11 1.26
CA ILE A 95 -7.31 -1.81 1.67
C ILE A 95 -7.00 -3.20 2.23
N ASP A 96 -6.18 -3.99 1.53
CA ASP A 96 -5.83 -5.35 1.96
C ASP A 96 -5.12 -5.37 3.32
N ARG A 97 -4.41 -4.29 3.66
CA ARG A 97 -3.72 -4.10 4.93
C ARG A 97 -4.67 -3.64 6.04
N GLU A 98 -5.60 -2.75 5.72
CA GLU A 98 -6.48 -2.08 6.67
C GLU A 98 -7.73 -2.91 7.03
N GLU A 99 -8.23 -3.69 6.08
CA GLU A 99 -9.46 -4.47 6.23
C GLU A 99 -9.43 -5.48 7.38
N PRO A 100 -8.35 -6.23 7.66
CA PRO A 100 -8.31 -7.14 8.80
C PRO A 100 -8.60 -6.43 10.14
N THR A 101 -7.97 -5.26 10.39
CA THR A 101 -8.22 -4.47 11.60
C THR A 101 -9.67 -4.01 11.69
N LEU A 102 -10.27 -3.61 10.56
CA LEU A 102 -11.68 -3.20 10.53
C LEU A 102 -12.60 -4.36 10.88
N ARG A 103 -12.31 -5.56 10.40
CA ARG A 103 -13.11 -6.76 10.58
C ARG A 103 -12.97 -7.37 11.99
N THR A 104 -11.72 -7.48 12.51
CA THR A 104 -11.45 -8.15 13.79
C THR A 104 -11.45 -7.18 14.97
N GLY A 105 -11.19 -5.90 14.71
CA GLY A 105 -10.96 -4.89 15.77
C GLY A 105 -9.59 -5.03 16.45
N GLU A 106 -8.70 -5.87 15.93
CA GLU A 106 -7.34 -6.05 16.40
C GLU A 106 -6.42 -5.01 15.77
N THR A 107 -5.52 -4.47 16.57
CA THR A 107 -4.51 -3.51 16.11
C THR A 107 -3.40 -4.23 15.36
N MET A 108 -3.03 -3.74 14.19
CA MET A 108 -1.81 -4.14 13.51
C MET A 108 -0.70 -3.15 13.86
N ILE A 109 0.41 -3.63 14.45
CA ILE A 109 1.49 -2.75 14.90
C ILE A 109 2.75 -3.02 14.06
N ASP A 110 3.32 -1.91 13.56
CA ASP A 110 4.71 -1.78 13.15
C ASP A 110 5.16 -2.79 12.06
N LYS A 111 4.28 -3.06 11.12
CA LYS A 111 4.59 -3.90 9.96
C LYS A 111 5.38 -3.13 8.91
N VAL A 112 6.34 -3.78 8.29
CA VAL A 112 7.19 -3.20 7.26
C VAL A 112 6.58 -3.45 5.88
N TYR A 113 6.40 -2.36 5.14
CA TYR A 113 5.93 -2.41 3.75
C TYR A 113 6.94 -1.73 2.83
N GLY A 114 7.35 -2.44 1.76
CA GLY A 114 8.06 -1.81 0.65
C GLY A 114 7.12 -0.90 -0.13
N TYR A 115 7.55 0.32 -0.42
CA TYR A 115 6.78 1.23 -1.26
C TYR A 115 6.94 0.83 -2.72
N VAL A 116 5.89 0.27 -3.32
CA VAL A 116 5.91 -0.18 -4.72
C VAL A 116 5.55 0.97 -5.69
N ALA A 117 5.22 2.15 -5.16
CA ALA A 117 4.58 3.20 -5.93
C ALA A 117 5.51 4.08 -6.74
N ASP A 118 6.67 4.37 -6.20
CA ASP A 118 7.58 5.38 -6.77
C ASP A 118 8.96 4.82 -7.11
N LEU A 119 9.10 3.47 -7.13
CA LEU A 119 10.40 2.79 -7.26
C LEU A 119 11.39 3.20 -6.16
N SER A 120 10.92 3.90 -5.10
CA SER A 120 11.78 4.22 -3.98
C SER A 120 12.07 2.95 -3.19
N THR A 121 13.33 2.79 -2.79
CA THR A 121 13.79 1.71 -1.91
C THR A 121 13.41 1.96 -0.45
N ALA A 122 12.60 2.99 -0.18
CA ALA A 122 12.21 3.35 1.16
C ALA A 122 11.20 2.35 1.73
N LEU A 123 11.54 1.78 2.86
CA LEU A 123 10.60 0.99 3.65
C LEU A 123 9.77 1.92 4.52
N ASN A 124 8.48 1.63 4.58
CA ASN A 124 7.58 2.28 5.51
C ASN A 124 7.17 1.31 6.60
N ARG A 125 7.23 1.75 7.83
CA ARG A 125 6.61 1.07 8.96
C ARG A 125 5.21 1.59 9.13
N VAL A 126 4.28 0.68 9.29
CA VAL A 126 2.85 1.00 9.32
C VAL A 126 2.18 0.32 10.49
N SER A 127 1.35 1.07 11.21
CA SER A 127 0.43 0.51 12.19
C SER A 127 -0.99 0.94 11.85
N VAL A 128 -1.96 0.05 12.09
CA VAL A 128 -3.38 0.30 11.85
C VAL A 128 -4.13 0.05 13.15
N PHE A 129 -4.91 1.03 13.57
CA PHE A 129 -5.67 1.02 14.80
C PHE A 129 -7.17 1.16 14.50
N PRO A 130 -8.06 0.40 15.18
CA PRO A 130 -9.49 0.64 15.08
C PRO A 130 -9.84 1.94 15.83
N VAL A 131 -10.58 2.83 15.16
CA VAL A 131 -11.18 3.99 15.79
C VAL A 131 -12.56 3.60 16.31
N ARG A 132 -12.81 3.85 17.60
CA ARG A 132 -14.05 3.47 18.25
C ARG A 132 -14.83 4.70 18.71
N ASP A 133 -16.15 4.58 18.72
CA ASP A 133 -17.02 5.59 19.33
C ASP A 133 -17.01 5.45 20.88
N THR A 134 -17.70 6.36 21.55
CA THR A 134 -17.86 6.37 23.02
C THR A 134 -18.57 5.13 23.57
N LYS A 135 -19.19 4.32 22.71
CA LYS A 135 -19.85 3.04 23.03
C LYS A 135 -19.00 1.83 22.71
N GLY A 136 -17.74 2.02 22.27
CA GLY A 136 -16.80 0.97 21.92
C GLY A 136 -16.98 0.37 20.51
N ARG A 137 -17.94 0.84 19.69
CA ARG A 137 -18.17 0.35 18.33
C ARG A 137 -17.10 0.89 17.39
N ILE A 138 -16.61 0.06 16.48
CA ILE A 138 -15.67 0.52 15.45
C ILE A 138 -16.40 1.43 14.47
N ILE A 139 -15.93 2.67 14.36
CA ILE A 139 -16.44 3.69 13.45
C ILE A 139 -15.47 3.99 12.31
N GLY A 140 -14.22 3.50 12.40
CA GLY A 140 -13.22 3.72 11.38
C GLY A 140 -11.86 3.17 11.75
N LEU A 141 -10.84 3.67 11.07
CA LEU A 141 -9.43 3.29 11.22
C LEU A 141 -8.55 4.52 11.34
N MET A 142 -7.52 4.41 12.16
CA MET A 142 -6.34 5.28 12.12
C MET A 142 -5.15 4.48 11.62
N THR A 143 -4.46 5.00 10.62
CA THR A 143 -3.22 4.45 10.10
C THR A 143 -2.08 5.41 10.40
N SER A 144 -1.03 4.94 11.06
CA SER A 144 0.24 5.67 11.17
C SER A 144 1.29 5.05 10.26
N HIS A 145 2.09 5.87 9.62
CA HIS A 145 3.19 5.42 8.79
C HIS A 145 4.37 6.39 8.86
N TYR A 146 5.57 5.85 8.85
CA TYR A 146 6.80 6.62 8.82
C TYR A 146 7.87 5.89 7.99
N ARG A 147 8.77 6.68 7.39
CA ARG A 147 9.93 6.10 6.72
C ARG A 147 10.88 5.55 7.78
N ALA A 148 11.19 4.29 7.66
CA ALA A 148 12.17 3.70 8.55
C ALA A 148 13.54 4.34 8.29
N ARG A 149 14.08 5.04 9.30
CA ARG A 149 15.43 5.61 9.26
C ARG A 149 16.46 4.51 9.50
N SER A 150 17.64 4.65 8.90
CA SER A 150 18.74 3.73 9.06
C SER A 150 19.33 3.72 10.48
N LYS A 151 19.68 2.54 10.96
CA LYS A 151 20.69 2.14 11.95
C LYS A 151 20.48 2.32 13.45
N GLU A 152 19.82 3.32 14.01
CA GLU A 152 19.92 3.51 15.46
C GLU A 152 18.80 2.91 16.32
N SER A 153 17.71 2.42 15.72
CA SER A 153 16.56 1.83 16.44
C SER A 153 15.96 0.62 15.76
N ALA A 154 16.58 0.10 14.71
CA ALA A 154 16.02 -1.02 13.95
C ALA A 154 16.52 -2.36 14.53
N PRO A 155 15.62 -3.35 14.74
CA PRO A 155 16.05 -4.71 15.06
C PRO A 155 17.00 -5.23 13.98
N ASN A 156 17.89 -6.15 14.33
CA ASN A 156 18.94 -6.69 13.45
C ASN A 156 18.43 -7.26 12.10
N TRP A 157 17.16 -7.68 12.05
CA TRP A 157 16.48 -8.14 10.83
C TRP A 157 16.10 -7.01 9.85
N TYR A 158 16.03 -5.75 10.33
CA TYR A 158 15.54 -4.62 9.52
C TYR A 158 16.45 -4.32 8.32
N ASP A 159 17.76 -4.20 8.56
CA ASP A 159 18.71 -3.94 7.47
C ASP A 159 18.72 -5.10 6.47
N THR A 160 18.59 -6.32 6.95
CA THR A 160 18.47 -7.54 6.14
C THR A 160 17.28 -7.47 5.17
N ILE A 161 16.10 -7.12 5.66
CA ILE A 161 14.89 -7.03 4.83
C ILE A 161 14.94 -5.83 3.89
N LYS A 162 15.42 -4.68 4.38
CA LYS A 162 15.61 -3.47 3.59
C LYS A 162 16.52 -3.71 2.39
N ASP A 163 17.69 -4.34 2.62
CA ASP A 163 18.67 -4.61 1.57
C ASP A 163 18.12 -5.61 0.54
N ALA A 164 17.39 -6.64 0.98
CA ALA A 164 16.75 -7.58 0.09
C ALA A 164 15.66 -6.90 -0.77
N ILE A 165 14.83 -6.06 -0.16
CA ILE A 165 13.79 -5.29 -0.88
C ILE A 165 14.41 -4.32 -1.89
N ALA A 166 15.45 -3.58 -1.47
CA ALA A 166 16.18 -2.67 -2.34
C ALA A 166 16.79 -3.42 -3.54
N TYR A 167 17.44 -4.56 -3.27
CA TYR A 167 18.01 -5.38 -4.31
C TYR A 167 16.95 -5.89 -5.31
N VAL A 168 15.82 -6.41 -4.82
CA VAL A 168 14.72 -6.87 -5.67
C VAL A 168 14.17 -5.72 -6.51
N SER A 169 13.99 -4.54 -5.93
CA SER A 169 13.45 -3.37 -6.64
C SER A 169 14.36 -2.90 -7.78
N GLN A 170 15.67 -2.98 -7.58
CA GLN A 170 16.67 -2.56 -8.59
C GLN A 170 16.94 -3.64 -9.65
N ASN A 171 16.75 -4.92 -9.30
CA ASN A 171 17.19 -6.05 -10.11
C ASN A 171 16.05 -7.00 -10.49
N TYR A 172 14.78 -6.62 -10.38
CA TYR A 172 13.63 -7.51 -10.59
C TYR A 172 13.63 -8.22 -11.95
N ALA A 173 14.22 -7.61 -12.96
CA ALA A 173 14.32 -8.17 -14.30
C ALA A 173 15.39 -9.28 -14.43
N SER A 174 16.31 -9.37 -13.48
CA SER A 174 17.36 -10.39 -13.48
C SER A 174 16.87 -11.70 -12.83
N ASP A 175 17.73 -12.75 -12.88
CA ASP A 175 17.47 -14.00 -12.18
C ASP A 175 17.67 -13.82 -10.68
N ILE A 176 16.57 -13.71 -9.94
CA ILE A 176 16.56 -13.59 -8.49
C ILE A 176 16.07 -14.89 -7.85
N SER A 177 16.94 -15.57 -7.12
CA SER A 177 16.57 -16.74 -6.32
C SER A 177 16.47 -16.39 -4.83
N VAL A 178 15.57 -17.05 -4.11
CA VAL A 178 15.41 -16.88 -2.66
C VAL A 178 16.68 -17.28 -1.89
N PRO A 179 17.39 -18.37 -2.26
CA PRO A 179 18.68 -18.68 -1.67
C PRO A 179 19.74 -17.57 -1.83
N ALA A 180 19.77 -16.92 -3.01
CA ALA A 180 20.72 -15.81 -3.23
C ALA A 180 20.37 -14.59 -2.35
N LEU A 181 19.09 -14.26 -2.17
CA LEU A 181 18.66 -13.21 -1.24
C LEU A 181 19.02 -13.55 0.21
N ALA A 182 18.84 -14.80 0.62
CA ALA A 182 19.19 -15.27 1.96
C ALA A 182 20.70 -15.21 2.22
N ALA A 183 21.51 -15.64 1.24
CA ALA A 183 22.98 -15.58 1.32
C ALA A 183 23.50 -14.14 1.48
N ARG A 184 22.91 -13.17 0.75
CA ARG A 184 23.24 -11.73 0.90
C ARG A 184 22.95 -11.21 2.31
N ALA A 185 21.97 -11.80 2.97
CA ALA A 185 21.58 -11.48 4.34
C ALA A 185 22.35 -12.27 5.41
N ASN A 186 23.30 -13.11 5.03
CA ASN A 186 23.99 -14.04 5.91
C ASN A 186 23.04 -14.94 6.72
N LEU A 187 21.92 -15.36 6.10
CA LEU A 187 20.92 -16.22 6.70
C LEU A 187 20.72 -17.50 5.89
N SER A 188 20.25 -18.56 6.54
CA SER A 188 19.70 -19.70 5.83
C SER A 188 18.41 -19.30 5.09
N THR A 189 18.08 -20.00 4.00
CA THR A 189 16.85 -19.74 3.21
C THR A 189 15.60 -19.82 4.09
N ALA A 190 15.57 -20.75 5.03
CA ALA A 190 14.44 -20.92 5.95
C ALA A 190 14.30 -19.74 6.92
N GLN A 191 15.40 -19.31 7.54
CA GLN A 191 15.42 -18.15 8.44
C GLN A 191 15.02 -16.87 7.70
N PHE A 192 15.62 -16.62 6.54
CA PHE A 192 15.29 -15.46 5.71
C PHE A 192 13.81 -15.44 5.32
N THR A 193 13.28 -16.56 4.82
CA THR A 193 11.88 -16.66 4.42
C THR A 193 10.94 -16.40 5.59
N ARG A 194 11.23 -16.94 6.77
CA ARG A 194 10.43 -16.73 7.98
C ARG A 194 10.43 -15.26 8.37
N ILE A 195 11.62 -14.64 8.54
CA ILE A 195 11.75 -13.23 8.92
C ILE A 195 11.09 -12.32 7.89
N PHE A 196 11.35 -12.57 6.60
CA PHE A 196 10.76 -11.78 5.52
C PHE A 196 9.23 -11.84 5.55
N LYS A 197 8.66 -13.05 5.72
CA LYS A 197 7.21 -13.23 5.79
C LYS A 197 6.60 -12.60 7.05
N GLU A 198 7.24 -12.71 8.20
CA GLU A 198 6.79 -12.08 9.45
C GLU A 198 6.74 -10.55 9.32
N GLN A 199 7.68 -9.96 8.59
CA GLN A 199 7.80 -8.51 8.47
C GLN A 199 7.03 -7.90 7.29
N THR A 200 6.89 -8.64 6.18
CA THR A 200 6.26 -8.15 4.95
C THR A 200 4.92 -8.81 4.64
N GLU A 201 4.50 -9.79 5.45
CA GLU A 201 3.28 -10.62 5.26
C GLU A 201 3.27 -11.41 3.94
N THR A 202 4.39 -11.41 3.20
CA THR A 202 4.55 -12.14 1.95
C THR A 202 5.86 -12.93 1.94
N THR A 203 5.91 -14.05 1.21
CA THR A 203 7.19 -14.73 1.02
C THR A 203 8.10 -13.93 0.07
N PRO A 204 9.44 -14.09 0.15
CA PRO A 204 10.39 -13.44 -0.77
C PRO A 204 10.03 -13.71 -2.25
N ALA A 205 9.69 -14.96 -2.60
CA ALA A 205 9.29 -15.32 -3.97
C ALA A 205 8.01 -14.60 -4.43
N GLN A 206 7.02 -14.49 -3.53
CA GLN A 206 5.79 -13.72 -3.82
C GLN A 206 6.11 -12.23 -3.99
N TYR A 207 7.02 -11.70 -3.18
CA TYR A 207 7.45 -10.31 -3.30
C TYR A 207 8.12 -10.03 -4.65
N VAL A 208 9.07 -10.86 -5.07
CA VAL A 208 9.70 -10.76 -6.41
C VAL A 208 8.64 -10.82 -7.51
N ALA A 209 7.72 -11.79 -7.46
CA ALA A 209 6.67 -11.93 -8.45
C ALA A 209 5.74 -10.68 -8.50
N ARG A 210 5.38 -10.12 -7.35
CA ARG A 210 4.58 -8.87 -7.27
C ARG A 210 5.33 -7.69 -7.87
N THR A 211 6.62 -7.54 -7.58
CA THR A 211 7.46 -6.46 -8.13
C THR A 211 7.52 -6.54 -9.65
N ARG A 212 7.76 -7.72 -10.22
CA ARG A 212 7.76 -7.97 -11.67
C ARG A 212 6.41 -7.64 -12.32
N VAL A 213 5.31 -8.10 -11.71
CA VAL A 213 3.96 -7.82 -12.20
C VAL A 213 3.65 -6.32 -12.16
N ASN A 214 4.09 -5.61 -11.12
CA ASN A 214 3.90 -4.17 -11.04
C ASN A 214 4.70 -3.42 -12.12
N ALA A 215 5.93 -3.81 -12.38
CA ALA A 215 6.72 -3.28 -13.51
C ALA A 215 6.03 -3.56 -14.86
N ALA A 216 5.50 -4.78 -15.04
CA ALA A 216 4.77 -5.15 -16.25
C ALA A 216 3.49 -4.30 -16.43
N ARG A 217 2.77 -3.97 -15.34
CA ARG A 217 1.59 -3.09 -15.41
C ARG A 217 1.94 -1.70 -15.94
N VAL A 218 3.02 -1.10 -15.42
CA VAL A 218 3.50 0.19 -15.93
C VAL A 218 3.80 0.10 -17.41
N MET A 219 4.52 -0.92 -17.88
CA MET A 219 4.84 -1.08 -19.29
C MET A 219 3.58 -1.33 -20.14
N LEU A 220 2.59 -2.08 -19.62
CA LEU A 220 1.31 -2.29 -20.31
C LEU A 220 0.49 -0.99 -20.44
N GLU A 221 0.64 -0.06 -19.52
CA GLU A 221 -0.06 1.23 -19.51
C GLU A 221 0.63 2.28 -20.39
N THR A 222 1.96 2.22 -20.52
CA THR A 222 2.77 3.31 -21.07
C THR A 222 3.53 2.96 -22.37
N THR A 223 3.52 1.70 -22.82
CA THR A 223 4.26 1.27 -24.01
C THR A 223 3.42 0.37 -24.90
N ASP A 224 3.71 0.36 -26.20
CA ASP A 224 3.11 -0.53 -27.22
C ASP A 224 3.80 -1.90 -27.33
N LYS A 225 4.83 -2.17 -26.51
CA LYS A 225 5.57 -3.43 -26.51
C LYS A 225 4.64 -4.63 -26.44
N LEU A 226 4.99 -5.70 -27.15
CA LEU A 226 4.25 -6.96 -27.10
C LEU A 226 4.19 -7.51 -25.66
N VAL A 227 3.11 -8.19 -25.32
CA VAL A 227 2.96 -8.82 -23.98
C VAL A 227 4.09 -9.80 -23.70
N THR A 228 4.61 -10.47 -24.73
CA THR A 228 5.78 -11.36 -24.66
C THR A 228 7.07 -10.60 -24.34
N GLU A 229 7.28 -9.44 -24.96
CA GLU A 229 8.44 -8.59 -24.69
C GLU A 229 8.40 -8.04 -23.27
N ILE A 230 7.21 -7.64 -22.79
CA ILE A 230 7.02 -7.18 -21.40
C ILE A 230 7.33 -8.30 -20.41
N ALA A 231 6.89 -9.54 -20.70
CA ALA A 231 7.22 -10.68 -19.85
C ALA A 231 8.73 -10.82 -19.67
N THR A 232 9.48 -10.83 -20.77
CA THR A 232 10.95 -10.92 -20.75
C THR A 232 11.59 -9.71 -20.07
N ALA A 233 11.18 -8.50 -20.42
CA ALA A 233 11.70 -7.26 -19.84
C ALA A 233 11.45 -7.13 -18.33
N THR A 234 10.48 -7.85 -17.79
CA THR A 234 10.16 -7.88 -16.37
C THR A 234 10.67 -9.14 -15.65
N GLY A 235 11.54 -9.92 -16.29
CA GLY A 235 12.25 -11.04 -15.67
C GLY A 235 11.45 -12.34 -15.60
N PHE A 236 10.39 -12.49 -16.38
CA PHE A 236 9.73 -13.79 -16.54
C PHE A 236 10.39 -14.57 -17.68
N TYR A 237 10.88 -15.74 -17.34
CA TYR A 237 11.49 -16.65 -18.34
C TYR A 237 10.44 -17.24 -19.31
N ASP A 238 9.22 -17.52 -18.78
CA ASP A 238 8.14 -18.18 -19.52
C ASP A 238 6.89 -17.29 -19.58
N HIS A 239 6.41 -17.05 -20.81
CA HIS A 239 5.22 -16.24 -21.09
C HIS A 239 3.94 -16.81 -20.43
N ALA A 240 3.78 -18.13 -20.41
CA ALA A 240 2.63 -18.77 -19.77
C ALA A 240 2.69 -18.58 -18.23
N HIS A 241 3.87 -18.65 -17.63
CA HIS A 241 4.09 -18.33 -16.21
C HIS A 241 3.78 -16.86 -15.94
N PHE A 242 4.21 -15.94 -16.79
CA PHE A 242 3.86 -14.52 -16.69
C PHE A 242 2.35 -14.32 -16.68
N ILE A 243 1.62 -14.85 -17.68
CA ILE A 243 0.17 -14.69 -17.77
C ILE A 243 -0.53 -15.24 -16.52
N ARG A 244 -0.18 -16.45 -16.07
CA ARG A 244 -0.76 -17.06 -14.86
C ARG A 244 -0.50 -16.21 -13.62
N THR A 245 0.75 -15.75 -13.44
CA THR A 245 1.15 -14.95 -12.28
C THR A 245 0.49 -13.58 -12.31
N PHE A 246 0.46 -12.92 -13.45
CA PHE A 246 -0.21 -11.63 -13.62
C PHE A 246 -1.71 -11.75 -13.33
N LYS A 247 -2.41 -12.74 -13.93
CA LYS A 247 -3.84 -12.98 -13.67
C LYS A 247 -4.12 -13.28 -12.21
N ARG A 248 -3.29 -14.08 -11.54
CA ARG A 248 -3.42 -14.37 -10.10
C ARG A 248 -3.31 -13.13 -9.24
N ILE A 249 -2.38 -12.20 -9.57
CA ILE A 249 -2.11 -10.98 -8.76
C ILE A 249 -3.08 -9.85 -9.11
N VAL A 250 -3.43 -9.69 -10.38
CA VAL A 250 -4.21 -8.55 -10.90
C VAL A 250 -5.70 -8.88 -11.10
N GLY A 251 -6.04 -10.16 -11.19
CA GLY A 251 -7.40 -10.65 -11.41
C GLY A 251 -7.79 -10.81 -12.89
N ILE A 252 -7.07 -10.18 -13.82
CA ILE A 252 -7.33 -10.25 -15.28
C ILE A 252 -6.02 -10.51 -16.03
N THR A 253 -6.12 -10.94 -17.31
CA THR A 253 -4.94 -11.19 -18.14
C THR A 253 -4.22 -9.88 -18.53
N PRO A 254 -2.89 -9.92 -18.86
CA PRO A 254 -2.14 -8.74 -19.27
C PRO A 254 -2.78 -8.01 -20.48
N SER A 255 -3.24 -8.76 -21.50
CA SER A 255 -3.87 -8.16 -22.66
C SER A 255 -5.20 -7.46 -22.34
N ARG A 256 -6.02 -8.06 -21.44
CA ARG A 256 -7.25 -7.42 -20.96
C ARG A 256 -6.93 -6.19 -20.11
N TYR A 257 -5.88 -6.27 -19.29
CA TYR A 257 -5.42 -5.14 -18.49
C TYR A 257 -5.00 -3.98 -19.38
N ARG A 258 -4.18 -4.22 -20.41
CA ARG A 258 -3.81 -3.21 -21.40
C ARG A 258 -5.04 -2.55 -22.02
N LYS A 259 -5.97 -3.33 -22.54
CA LYS A 259 -7.18 -2.79 -23.18
C LYS A 259 -8.00 -1.85 -22.27
N GLN A 260 -7.96 -2.09 -20.96
CA GLN A 260 -8.68 -1.28 -19.97
C GLN A 260 -7.92 -0.05 -19.49
N HIS A 261 -6.58 -0.04 -19.56
CA HIS A 261 -5.75 0.95 -18.89
C HIS A 261 -4.74 1.64 -19.81
N TRP A 262 -4.80 1.40 -21.12
CA TRP A 262 -3.90 2.04 -22.09
C TRP A 262 -4.17 3.55 -22.16
N THR A 263 -3.19 4.35 -21.75
CA THR A 263 -3.29 5.82 -21.71
C THR A 263 -2.46 6.52 -22.79
N VAL A 264 -1.53 5.81 -23.45
CA VAL A 264 -0.65 6.37 -24.47
C VAL A 264 -1.26 6.15 -25.84
N ALA A 265 -2.09 7.03 -26.34
CA ALA A 265 -2.41 7.26 -27.74
C ALA A 265 -3.80 7.89 -27.99
N ARG A 266 -4.28 8.73 -27.12
CA ARG A 266 -5.50 9.52 -27.39
C ARG A 266 -5.27 11.01 -27.60
N GLU A 267 -4.02 11.49 -27.47
CA GLU A 267 -3.71 12.92 -27.60
C GLU A 267 -3.04 13.33 -28.91
N ASP A 268 -2.74 12.38 -29.84
CA ASP A 268 -2.10 12.69 -31.13
C ASP A 268 -2.85 12.04 -32.33
N ARG A 269 -4.18 12.20 -32.37
CA ARG A 269 -4.92 12.03 -33.65
C ARG A 269 -6.09 12.97 -33.75
#